data_e39b8ca9f6698fdbfce0a22abaa10a74
#
_entry.id   e39b8ca9f6698fdbfce0a22abaa10a74
#
_cell.length_a   1.000
_cell.length_b   1.000
_cell.length_c   1.000
_cell.angle_alpha   90.00
_cell.angle_beta   90.00
_cell.angle_gamma   90.00
#
_symmetry.space_group_name_H-M   'P 1'
#
loop_
_entity.id
_entity.type
_entity.pdbx_description
1 polymer ?
#
loop_
_entity_poly.entity_id
_entity_poly.type
_entity_poly.pdbx_seq_one_letter_code
_entity_poly.pdbx_strand_id
1 'polypeptide(L)'
;MYEVKKLYLILESFLGESKNGYYDKEYQYQFPCPCCIGKYGSSETLKYNLEVNIKKGVFQCWKCSSEGEEMHGSIYRLIKMYANETILRDYKAAISSLRESELYKLHFTKGDFAEEVDISIGGNEVTLPPSFKLLSEEDKGAQRPIEYLRNRGVGWDIIKSKKIGYTSFHETEKKSSYRIIIPSYDINGELNYWVGRDYLMNPKRMKYDNPKVEKKDIIFNEVSLQWDADVTLVEGTFDHIVVPNSIPLLGKALNENFKVYWDLFSKANANINIFLDADAFNTVKEIYKRLNHGSLYGRIRYIPIEGDEDPSSIYQKYGKEGIISHLSRPMKIKEVYLV
;
A
#
# COMPACT_ATOMS: atom_id res chain seq x y z
N MET A 1 -24.72 -21.02 15.38
CA MET A 1 -25.55 -19.79 15.54
C MET A 1 -24.77 -18.60 16.11
N TYR A 2 -23.97 -18.76 17.15
CA TYR A 2 -23.14 -17.69 17.74
C TYR A 2 -22.12 -17.11 16.75
N GLU A 3 -21.49 -17.94 15.96
CA GLU A 3 -20.44 -17.59 15.00
C GLU A 3 -20.95 -16.75 13.82
N VAL A 4 -22.11 -17.09 13.26
CA VAL A 4 -22.75 -16.31 12.20
C VAL A 4 -23.14 -14.92 12.70
N LYS A 5 -23.61 -14.84 13.96
CA LYS A 5 -23.92 -13.56 14.60
C LYS A 5 -22.66 -12.68 14.74
N LYS A 6 -21.52 -13.28 15.08
CA LYS A 6 -20.25 -12.55 15.19
C LYS A 6 -19.81 -11.99 13.83
N LEU A 7 -19.91 -12.78 12.76
CA LEU A 7 -19.62 -12.33 11.40
C LEU A 7 -20.59 -11.22 10.93
N TYR A 8 -21.87 -11.35 11.26
CA TYR A 8 -22.86 -10.32 10.99
C TYR A 8 -22.49 -8.99 11.68
N LEU A 9 -22.15 -9.01 12.97
CA LEU A 9 -21.77 -7.82 13.74
C LEU A 9 -20.50 -7.15 13.18
N ILE A 10 -19.56 -7.94 12.68
CA ILE A 10 -18.37 -7.43 12.01
C ILE A 10 -18.76 -6.70 10.72
N LEU A 11 -19.65 -7.26 9.90
CA LEU A 11 -20.14 -6.59 8.68
C LEU A 11 -20.92 -5.31 9.02
N GLU A 12 -21.82 -5.36 9.99
CA GLU A 12 -22.62 -4.22 10.43
C GLU A 12 -21.76 -3.06 10.93
N SER A 13 -20.63 -3.35 11.58
CA SER A 13 -19.75 -2.32 12.15
C SER A 13 -19.12 -1.38 11.12
N PHE A 14 -18.99 -1.78 9.85
CA PHE A 14 -18.44 -0.92 8.79
C PHE A 14 -19.39 -0.65 7.62
N LEU A 15 -20.42 -1.47 7.44
CA LEU A 15 -21.43 -1.26 6.40
C LEU A 15 -22.65 -0.48 6.90
N GLY A 16 -22.83 -0.43 8.22
CA GLY A 16 -24.06 0.08 8.85
C GLY A 16 -25.13 -1.00 9.00
N GLU A 17 -26.28 -0.62 9.54
CA GLU A 17 -27.39 -1.55 9.79
C GLU A 17 -27.90 -2.20 8.50
N SER A 18 -28.17 -3.51 8.55
CA SER A 18 -28.82 -4.21 7.44
C SER A 18 -30.33 -3.89 7.41
N LYS A 19 -30.94 -4.04 6.23
CA LYS A 19 -32.35 -3.71 5.99
C LYS A 19 -33.35 -4.38 6.96
N ASN A 20 -33.07 -5.62 7.34
CA ASN A 20 -33.94 -6.44 8.16
C ASN A 20 -33.31 -6.84 9.51
N GLY A 21 -32.21 -6.21 9.91
CA GLY A 21 -31.45 -6.59 11.10
C GLY A 21 -30.88 -8.00 11.02
N TYR A 22 -30.52 -8.57 12.17
CA TYR A 22 -29.95 -9.93 12.27
C TYR A 22 -31.02 -11.03 12.16
N TYR A 23 -32.06 -10.90 11.42
CA TYR A 23 -33.12 -11.91 11.36
C TYR A 23 -33.32 -12.43 9.95
N ASP A 24 -32.40 -13.31 9.50
CA ASP A 24 -32.55 -13.99 8.22
C ASP A 24 -32.35 -15.51 8.36
N LYS A 25 -33.34 -16.28 7.92
CA LYS A 25 -33.32 -17.75 7.95
C LYS A 25 -32.30 -18.34 6.96
N GLU A 26 -31.91 -17.60 5.93
CA GLU A 26 -31.00 -18.04 4.87
C GLU A 26 -29.58 -17.46 5.00
N TYR A 27 -29.30 -16.68 6.07
CA TYR A 27 -28.03 -15.99 6.24
C TYR A 27 -27.70 -14.97 5.13
N GLN A 28 -28.74 -14.47 4.46
CA GLN A 28 -28.68 -13.49 3.39
C GLN A 28 -29.10 -12.13 3.96
N TYR A 29 -28.20 -11.14 3.85
CA TYR A 29 -28.41 -9.81 4.40
C TYR A 29 -28.25 -8.76 3.30
N GLN A 30 -29.02 -7.67 3.41
CA GLN A 30 -28.90 -6.52 2.54
C GLN A 30 -28.35 -5.33 3.33
N PHE A 31 -27.20 -4.82 2.86
CA PHE A 31 -26.52 -3.68 3.46
C PHE A 31 -26.50 -2.47 2.52
N PRO A 32 -26.28 -1.25 3.04
CA PRO A 32 -25.89 -0.12 2.20
C PRO A 32 -24.59 -0.44 1.46
N CYS A 33 -24.55 -0.18 0.16
CA CYS A 33 -23.36 -0.45 -0.63
C CYS A 33 -22.37 0.73 -0.53
N PRO A 34 -21.15 0.55 -0.01
CA PRO A 34 -20.18 1.64 0.13
C PRO A 34 -19.77 2.24 -1.23
N CYS A 35 -19.70 1.44 -2.29
CA CYS A 35 -19.47 1.93 -3.64
C CYS A 35 -20.62 2.83 -4.14
N CYS A 36 -21.87 2.41 -3.94
CA CYS A 36 -23.02 3.24 -4.31
C CYS A 36 -23.04 4.55 -3.52
N ILE A 37 -22.72 4.52 -2.22
CA ILE A 37 -22.63 5.72 -1.37
C ILE A 37 -21.58 6.67 -1.92
N GLY A 38 -20.40 6.17 -2.26
CA GLY A 38 -19.32 6.98 -2.84
C GLY A 38 -19.68 7.63 -4.17
N LYS A 39 -20.45 6.92 -5.02
CA LYS A 39 -20.86 7.41 -6.35
C LYS A 39 -22.04 8.40 -6.32
N TYR A 40 -23.04 8.14 -5.49
CA TYR A 40 -24.33 8.83 -5.56
C TYR A 40 -24.69 9.64 -4.31
N GLY A 41 -23.80 9.65 -3.31
CA GLY A 41 -24.04 10.34 -2.04
C GLY A 41 -25.01 9.59 -1.11
N SER A 42 -25.23 10.17 0.09
CA SER A 42 -26.02 9.56 1.16
C SER A 42 -27.55 9.86 1.09
N SER A 43 -28.05 10.49 0.02
CA SER A 43 -29.46 10.83 -0.07
C SER A 43 -30.35 9.61 -0.37
N GLU A 44 -31.51 9.57 0.19
CA GLU A 44 -32.74 8.70 0.09
C GLU A 44 -32.74 7.40 -0.73
N THR A 45 -31.75 7.19 -1.61
CA THR A 45 -31.53 5.99 -2.38
C THR A 45 -30.42 5.11 -1.80
N LEU A 46 -30.12 5.20 -0.51
CA LEU A 46 -29.42 4.17 0.24
C LEU A 46 -30.28 2.90 0.21
N LYS A 47 -30.50 2.44 -1.01
CA LYS A 47 -31.09 1.14 -1.25
C LYS A 47 -30.01 0.17 -0.79
N TYR A 48 -30.40 -0.74 0.02
CA TYR A 48 -29.64 -1.88 0.48
C TYR A 48 -29.29 -2.78 -0.70
N ASN A 49 -28.47 -2.24 -1.63
CA ASN A 49 -28.12 -2.87 -2.91
C ASN A 49 -27.00 -3.90 -2.78
N LEU A 50 -26.33 -3.94 -1.61
CA LEU A 50 -25.28 -4.90 -1.32
C LEU A 50 -25.88 -6.12 -0.64
N GLU A 51 -25.95 -7.22 -1.34
CA GLU A 51 -26.34 -8.52 -0.79
C GLU A 51 -25.12 -9.26 -0.28
N VAL A 52 -25.20 -9.77 0.94
CA VAL A 52 -24.13 -10.55 1.59
C VAL A 52 -24.71 -11.84 2.12
N ASN A 53 -24.20 -12.98 1.66
CA ASN A 53 -24.53 -14.28 2.21
C ASN A 53 -23.42 -14.78 3.12
N ILE A 54 -23.62 -14.71 4.44
CA ILE A 54 -22.61 -15.08 5.42
C ILE A 54 -22.29 -16.58 5.35
N LYS A 55 -23.26 -17.44 5.11
CA LYS A 55 -23.04 -18.89 5.03
C LYS A 55 -22.22 -19.28 3.81
N LYS A 56 -22.46 -18.60 2.67
CA LYS A 56 -21.71 -18.86 1.43
C LYS A 56 -20.41 -18.07 1.35
N GLY A 57 -20.18 -17.13 2.27
CA GLY A 57 -18.97 -16.31 2.29
C GLY A 57 -18.86 -15.30 1.14
N VAL A 58 -19.96 -14.90 0.51
CA VAL A 58 -19.97 -14.07 -0.70
C VAL A 58 -20.81 -12.82 -0.58
N PHE A 59 -20.50 -11.83 -1.41
CA PHE A 59 -21.28 -10.61 -1.56
C PHE A 59 -21.47 -10.24 -3.03
N GLN A 60 -22.50 -9.43 -3.30
CA GLN A 60 -22.75 -8.82 -4.61
C GLN A 60 -23.56 -7.53 -4.46
N CYS A 61 -23.14 -6.47 -5.15
CA CYS A 61 -23.97 -5.29 -5.37
C CYS A 61 -24.48 -5.30 -6.81
N TRP A 62 -25.77 -5.57 -7.00
CA TRP A 62 -26.39 -5.67 -8.31
C TRP A 62 -26.28 -4.38 -9.12
N LYS A 63 -26.46 -3.22 -8.46
CA LYS A 63 -26.37 -1.91 -9.12
C LYS A 63 -24.96 -1.63 -9.65
N CYS A 64 -23.94 -1.78 -8.79
CA CYS A 64 -22.57 -1.53 -9.21
C CYS A 64 -22.11 -2.55 -10.28
N SER A 65 -22.49 -3.83 -10.13
CA SER A 65 -22.14 -4.87 -11.11
C SER A 65 -22.79 -4.64 -12.48
N SER A 66 -24.00 -4.09 -12.53
CA SER A 66 -24.63 -3.73 -13.81
C SER A 66 -24.00 -2.51 -14.49
N GLU A 67 -23.21 -1.73 -13.77
CA GLU A 67 -22.48 -0.56 -14.26
C GLU A 67 -21.00 -0.87 -14.56
N GLY A 68 -20.63 -2.16 -14.55
CA GLY A 68 -19.28 -2.62 -14.86
C GLY A 68 -18.29 -2.57 -13.69
N GLU A 69 -18.75 -2.29 -12.46
CA GLU A 69 -17.91 -2.33 -11.27
C GLU A 69 -17.82 -3.76 -10.71
N GLU A 70 -16.65 -4.18 -10.30
CA GLU A 70 -16.42 -5.49 -9.69
C GLU A 70 -16.87 -5.56 -8.22
N MET A 71 -18.11 -5.18 -7.96
CA MET A 71 -18.72 -5.22 -6.63
C MET A 71 -19.37 -6.56 -6.33
N HIS A 72 -18.58 -7.62 -6.44
CA HIS A 72 -18.94 -9.01 -6.11
C HIS A 72 -17.69 -9.80 -5.68
N GLY A 73 -17.88 -10.90 -4.98
CA GLY A 73 -16.80 -11.78 -4.56
C GLY A 73 -16.94 -12.30 -3.14
N SER A 74 -15.83 -12.61 -2.48
CA SER A 74 -15.81 -13.11 -1.11
C SER A 74 -16.05 -11.99 -0.08
N ILE A 75 -16.62 -12.34 1.09
CA ILE A 75 -16.76 -11.39 2.21
C ILE A 75 -15.41 -10.84 2.64
N TYR A 76 -14.34 -11.64 2.58
CA TYR A 76 -13.00 -11.16 2.85
C TYR A 76 -12.58 -10.03 1.91
N ARG A 77 -12.85 -10.17 0.59
CA ARG A 77 -12.61 -9.11 -0.39
C ARG A 77 -13.38 -7.84 -0.02
N LEU A 78 -14.65 -7.95 0.35
CA LEU A 78 -15.48 -6.81 0.77
C LEU A 78 -14.88 -6.08 1.98
N ILE A 79 -14.45 -6.83 2.99
CA ILE A 79 -13.81 -6.28 4.20
C ILE A 79 -12.48 -5.62 3.84
N LYS A 80 -11.66 -6.27 3.00
CA LYS A 80 -10.38 -5.72 2.52
C LYS A 80 -10.56 -4.43 1.72
N MET A 81 -11.68 -4.29 1.01
CA MET A 81 -12.01 -3.12 0.21
C MET A 81 -12.49 -1.91 1.03
N TYR A 82 -13.25 -2.13 2.09
CA TYR A 82 -14.03 -1.06 2.73
C TYR A 82 -13.91 -0.98 4.24
N ALA A 83 -13.27 -1.96 4.90
CA ALA A 83 -13.09 -1.95 6.35
C ALA A 83 -11.64 -1.59 6.73
N ASN A 84 -11.46 -1.19 8.00
CA ASN A 84 -10.12 -0.94 8.56
C ASN A 84 -9.44 -2.26 9.00
N GLU A 85 -8.15 -2.17 9.34
CA GLU A 85 -7.36 -3.34 9.75
C GLU A 85 -7.87 -4.01 11.02
N THR A 86 -8.47 -3.27 11.94
CA THR A 86 -9.07 -3.84 13.14
C THR A 86 -10.19 -4.79 12.77
N ILE A 87 -11.10 -4.35 11.90
CA ILE A 87 -12.21 -5.16 11.40
C ILE A 87 -11.70 -6.37 10.60
N LEU A 88 -10.68 -6.17 9.77
CA LEU A 88 -10.05 -7.27 9.03
C LEU A 88 -9.43 -8.32 9.98
N ARG A 89 -8.72 -7.87 11.02
CA ARG A 89 -8.16 -8.74 12.04
C ARG A 89 -9.25 -9.50 12.80
N ASP A 90 -10.32 -8.81 13.20
CA ASP A 90 -11.43 -9.41 13.92
C ASP A 90 -12.19 -10.44 13.08
N TYR A 91 -12.32 -10.16 11.77
CA TYR A 91 -12.86 -11.12 10.81
C TYR A 91 -11.95 -12.36 10.68
N LYS A 92 -10.64 -12.17 10.49
CA LYS A 92 -9.66 -13.28 10.43
C LYS A 92 -9.71 -14.12 11.71
N ALA A 93 -9.78 -13.51 12.88
CA ALA A 93 -9.89 -14.20 14.16
C ALA A 93 -11.22 -14.97 14.26
N ALA A 94 -12.34 -14.35 13.86
CA ALA A 94 -13.64 -15.01 13.85
C ALA A 94 -13.65 -16.23 12.91
N ILE A 95 -13.11 -16.11 11.72
CA ILE A 95 -13.03 -17.23 10.76
C ILE A 95 -12.04 -18.31 11.24
N SER A 96 -10.90 -17.93 11.82
CA SER A 96 -9.93 -18.90 12.36
C SER A 96 -10.50 -19.76 13.48
N SER A 97 -11.43 -19.23 14.27
CA SER A 97 -12.15 -20.02 15.30
C SER A 97 -13.09 -21.06 14.68
N LEU A 98 -13.36 -20.98 13.38
CA LEU A 98 -14.24 -21.88 12.63
C LEU A 98 -13.48 -22.97 11.87
N ARG A 99 -12.15 -23.11 12.02
CA ARG A 99 -11.27 -23.97 11.20
C ARG A 99 -11.76 -25.40 10.97
N GLU A 100 -12.53 -25.95 11.89
CA GLU A 100 -13.10 -27.30 11.78
C GLU A 100 -14.53 -27.31 11.23
N SER A 101 -15.12 -26.16 10.92
CA SER A 101 -16.50 -26.04 10.48
C SER A 101 -16.64 -25.98 8.94
N GLU A 102 -17.82 -26.39 8.45
CA GLU A 102 -18.20 -26.24 7.04
C GLU A 102 -18.16 -24.78 6.56
N LEU A 103 -18.42 -23.83 7.47
CA LEU A 103 -18.36 -22.38 7.19
C LEU A 103 -16.94 -21.93 6.81
N TYR A 104 -15.93 -22.44 7.47
CA TYR A 104 -14.53 -22.12 7.14
C TYR A 104 -14.20 -22.55 5.70
N LYS A 105 -14.58 -23.76 5.32
CA LYS A 105 -14.36 -24.28 3.97
C LYS A 105 -15.06 -23.42 2.90
N LEU A 106 -16.28 -22.94 3.18
CA LEU A 106 -17.03 -22.08 2.26
C LEU A 106 -16.43 -20.70 2.08
N HIS A 107 -15.88 -20.12 3.16
CA HIS A 107 -15.25 -18.80 3.10
C HIS A 107 -13.87 -18.80 2.43
N PHE A 108 -13.17 -19.94 2.39
CA PHE A 108 -11.78 -20.03 1.97
C PHE A 108 -11.48 -21.02 0.80
N THR A 109 -12.46 -21.76 0.28
CA THR A 109 -12.21 -22.78 -0.76
C THR A 109 -12.65 -22.42 -2.18
N LYS A 110 -13.22 -21.26 -2.44
CA LYS A 110 -13.61 -20.83 -3.79
C LYS A 110 -12.69 -19.74 -4.34
N GLY A 111 -11.69 -20.19 -5.11
CA GLY A 111 -11.07 -19.43 -6.20
C GLY A 111 -10.19 -18.21 -5.87
N ASP A 112 -10.59 -17.40 -4.92
CA ASP A 112 -9.84 -16.18 -4.57
C ASP A 112 -8.81 -16.39 -3.46
N PHE A 113 -8.68 -17.60 -2.92
CA PHE A 113 -7.93 -17.93 -1.71
C PHE A 113 -6.98 -19.11 -1.80
N ALA A 114 -6.93 -19.82 -2.91
CA ALA A 114 -6.00 -20.93 -3.07
C ALA A 114 -4.51 -20.49 -3.02
N GLU A 115 -4.25 -19.20 -3.12
CA GLU A 115 -2.90 -18.62 -3.00
C GLU A 115 -2.64 -17.85 -1.69
N GLU A 116 -3.67 -17.58 -0.84
CA GLU A 116 -3.51 -16.75 0.36
C GLU A 116 -3.73 -17.46 1.69
N VAL A 117 -4.03 -18.74 1.71
CA VAL A 117 -4.15 -19.53 2.95
C VAL A 117 -3.03 -20.55 3.06
N ASP A 118 -1.84 -20.18 2.65
CA ASP A 118 -0.69 -20.57 3.42
C ASP A 118 -0.58 -19.56 4.60
N ILE A 119 -1.45 -19.76 5.61
CA ILE A 119 -1.07 -19.40 6.98
C ILE A 119 -0.11 -20.50 7.43
N SER A 120 0.95 -20.67 6.72
CA SER A 120 2.21 -20.88 7.33
C SER A 120 2.43 -19.59 8.13
N ILE A 121 2.34 -19.68 9.40
CA ILE A 121 3.23 -19.05 10.36
C ILE A 121 4.63 -19.47 9.91
N GLY A 122 5.09 -18.85 8.85
CA GLY A 122 6.17 -19.22 7.96
C GLY A 122 6.07 -18.45 6.68
N GLY A 123 5.57 -17.20 6.70
CA GLY A 123 5.97 -16.19 5.74
C GLY A 123 7.48 -16.10 5.90
N ASN A 124 8.24 -16.22 4.83
CA ASN A 124 9.70 -16.04 4.88
C ASN A 124 9.93 -14.71 5.59
N GLU A 125 10.33 -14.81 6.87
CA GLU A 125 10.59 -13.65 7.70
C GLU A 125 11.62 -12.81 6.95
N VAL A 126 11.26 -11.57 6.61
CA VAL A 126 12.18 -10.71 5.87
C VAL A 126 13.36 -10.44 6.77
N THR A 127 14.51 -10.95 6.39
CA THR A 127 15.78 -10.71 7.09
C THR A 127 16.67 -9.80 6.27
N LEU A 128 17.45 -8.98 6.96
CA LEU A 128 18.50 -8.22 6.29
C LEU A 128 19.60 -9.19 5.79
N PRO A 129 20.27 -8.84 4.68
CA PRO A 129 21.38 -9.67 4.19
C PRO A 129 22.42 -9.96 5.27
N PRO A 130 23.05 -11.15 5.32
CA PRO A 130 23.96 -11.55 6.41
C PRO A 130 25.13 -10.60 6.64
N SER A 131 25.63 -9.94 5.59
CA SER A 131 26.72 -8.96 5.68
C SER A 131 26.24 -7.52 5.92
N PHE A 132 24.97 -7.32 6.24
CA PHE A 132 24.42 -5.99 6.51
C PHE A 132 25.07 -5.35 7.73
N LYS A 133 25.44 -4.08 7.58
CA LYS A 133 25.89 -3.20 8.66
C LYS A 133 25.25 -1.84 8.51
N LEU A 134 24.88 -1.20 9.62
CA LEU A 134 24.53 0.21 9.59
C LEU A 134 25.73 1.04 9.14
N LEU A 135 25.47 2.10 8.38
CA LEU A 135 26.52 3.03 7.99
C LEU A 135 27.06 3.79 9.20
N SER A 136 28.38 3.87 9.30
CA SER A 136 29.13 4.65 10.29
C SER A 136 30.34 5.29 9.64
N GLU A 137 30.68 6.50 10.04
CA GLU A 137 31.89 7.20 9.56
C GLU A 137 33.18 6.52 10.03
N GLU A 138 33.12 5.81 11.14
CA GLU A 138 34.26 5.09 11.73
C GLU A 138 34.55 3.77 10.99
N ASP A 139 33.57 3.25 10.24
CA ASP A 139 33.73 2.01 9.48
C ASP A 139 34.46 2.27 8.16
N LYS A 140 35.70 1.84 8.09
CA LYS A 140 36.54 1.96 6.86
C LYS A 140 35.90 1.26 5.64
N GLY A 141 35.10 0.22 5.85
CA GLY A 141 34.35 -0.48 4.80
C GLY A 141 33.19 0.33 4.24
N ALA A 142 32.71 1.31 4.98
CA ALA A 142 31.58 2.15 4.63
C ALA A 142 31.93 3.35 3.73
N GLN A 143 33.18 3.62 3.43
CA GLN A 143 33.61 4.82 2.69
C GLN A 143 32.94 4.93 1.31
N ARG A 144 32.98 3.88 0.50
CA ARG A 144 32.36 3.86 -0.84
C ARG A 144 30.83 4.00 -0.79
N PRO A 145 30.08 3.25 0.05
CA PRO A 145 28.66 3.47 0.22
C PRO A 145 28.30 4.88 0.71
N ILE A 146 29.10 5.48 1.63
CA ILE A 146 28.90 6.85 2.10
C ILE A 146 29.11 7.85 0.96
N GLU A 147 30.19 7.70 0.18
CA GLU A 147 30.46 8.54 -0.98
C GLU A 147 29.32 8.45 -2.02
N TYR A 148 28.84 7.23 -2.30
CA TYR A 148 27.70 7.03 -3.20
C TYR A 148 26.46 7.80 -2.74
N LEU A 149 26.12 7.76 -1.44
CA LEU A 149 24.97 8.49 -0.88
C LEU A 149 25.21 10.00 -0.86
N ARG A 150 26.42 10.44 -0.51
CA ARG A 150 26.80 11.86 -0.54
C ARG A 150 26.71 12.44 -1.95
N ASN A 151 27.14 11.68 -2.97
CA ASN A 151 27.00 12.09 -4.37
C ASN A 151 25.55 12.19 -4.83
N ARG A 152 24.58 11.64 -4.07
CA ARG A 152 23.14 11.80 -4.25
C ARG A 152 22.52 12.85 -3.31
N GLY A 153 23.34 13.60 -2.61
CA GLY A 153 22.86 14.60 -1.65
C GLY A 153 22.31 14.03 -0.33
N VAL A 154 22.37 12.70 -0.13
CA VAL A 154 21.84 12.07 1.08
C VAL A 154 22.78 12.27 2.25
N GLY A 155 22.36 13.09 3.22
CA GLY A 155 23.11 13.42 4.42
C GLY A 155 22.95 12.42 5.58
N TRP A 156 23.71 12.61 6.64
CA TRP A 156 23.69 11.74 7.82
C TRP A 156 22.36 11.76 8.58
N ASP A 157 21.63 12.83 8.54
CA ASP A 157 20.29 12.95 9.11
C ASP A 157 19.34 11.93 8.49
N ILE A 158 19.33 11.81 7.15
CA ILE A 158 18.54 10.82 6.41
C ILE A 158 19.09 9.41 6.67
N ILE A 159 20.43 9.22 6.58
CA ILE A 159 21.04 7.91 6.80
C ILE A 159 20.64 7.33 8.16
N LYS A 160 20.74 8.12 9.21
CA LYS A 160 20.40 7.70 10.59
C LYS A 160 18.88 7.50 10.77
N SER A 161 18.07 8.46 10.33
CA SER A 161 16.60 8.38 10.51
C SER A 161 15.98 7.21 9.76
N LYS A 162 16.51 6.85 8.58
CA LYS A 162 16.04 5.73 7.77
C LYS A 162 16.80 4.43 8.05
N LYS A 163 17.72 4.41 9.01
CA LYS A 163 18.55 3.24 9.36
C LYS A 163 19.25 2.63 8.15
N ILE A 164 19.73 3.48 7.22
CA ILE A 164 20.38 3.04 5.98
C ILE A 164 21.70 2.35 6.34
N GLY A 165 21.92 1.19 5.74
CA GLY A 165 23.13 0.43 5.90
C GLY A 165 23.72 0.01 4.57
N TYR A 166 24.68 -0.88 4.65
CA TYR A 166 25.34 -1.43 3.47
C TYR A 166 25.69 -2.90 3.67
N THR A 167 25.99 -3.57 2.57
CA THR A 167 26.54 -4.93 2.57
C THR A 167 27.93 -4.92 1.97
N SER A 168 28.85 -5.68 2.58
CA SER A 168 30.14 -6.03 2.02
C SER A 168 30.03 -7.30 1.17
N PHE A 169 31.14 -7.82 0.70
CA PHE A 169 31.19 -9.12 0.01
C PHE A 169 30.73 -10.24 0.94
N HIS A 170 29.89 -11.12 0.41
CA HIS A 170 29.49 -12.35 1.10
C HIS A 170 29.50 -13.51 0.12
N GLU A 171 30.18 -14.60 0.48
CA GLU A 171 30.47 -15.68 -0.45
C GLU A 171 29.25 -16.45 -0.90
N THR A 172 28.30 -16.70 0.00
CA THR A 172 27.07 -17.43 -0.29
C THR A 172 25.97 -16.54 -0.86
N GLU A 173 26.03 -15.21 -0.64
CA GLU A 173 25.04 -14.24 -1.11
C GLU A 173 25.64 -13.15 -1.98
N LYS A 174 26.29 -13.57 -3.06
CA LYS A 174 26.97 -12.66 -4.02
C LYS A 174 26.02 -11.61 -4.62
N LYS A 175 24.74 -11.93 -4.77
CA LYS A 175 23.74 -11.03 -5.34
C LYS A 175 23.50 -9.82 -4.44
N SER A 176 23.39 -10.04 -3.13
CA SER A 176 23.16 -9.01 -2.12
C SER A 176 24.45 -8.33 -1.63
N SER A 177 25.64 -8.73 -2.12
CA SER A 177 26.91 -8.09 -1.81
C SER A 177 27.04 -6.71 -2.46
N TYR A 178 27.73 -5.80 -1.80
CA TYR A 178 28.02 -4.43 -2.27
C TYR A 178 26.75 -3.59 -2.56
N ARG A 179 25.81 -3.61 -1.63
CA ARG A 179 24.54 -2.88 -1.72
C ARG A 179 24.42 -1.80 -0.65
N ILE A 180 23.89 -0.64 -1.01
CA ILE A 180 23.21 0.22 -0.06
C ILE A 180 21.88 -0.47 0.26
N ILE A 181 21.60 -0.68 1.52
CA ILE A 181 20.34 -1.27 1.99
C ILE A 181 19.51 -0.18 2.65
N ILE A 182 18.30 0.03 2.10
CA ILE A 182 17.29 0.90 2.67
C ILE A 182 16.20 -0.01 3.23
N PRO A 183 16.15 -0.22 4.57
CA PRO A 183 15.15 -1.08 5.19
C PRO A 183 13.79 -0.40 5.24
N SER A 184 12.77 -1.21 5.31
CA SER A 184 11.37 -0.81 5.47
C SER A 184 10.76 -1.53 6.66
N TYR A 185 9.96 -0.81 7.43
CA TYR A 185 9.29 -1.31 8.62
C TYR A 185 7.79 -1.11 8.50
N ASP A 186 7.05 -2.11 8.96
CA ASP A 186 5.59 -2.06 9.03
C ASP A 186 5.09 -1.14 10.16
N ILE A 187 3.77 -1.08 10.35
CA ILE A 187 3.16 -0.24 11.40
C ILE A 187 3.56 -0.66 12.83
N ASN A 188 3.99 -1.90 13.04
CA ASN A 188 4.46 -2.41 14.34
C ASN A 188 5.97 -2.17 14.55
N GLY A 189 6.67 -1.64 13.54
CA GLY A 189 8.12 -1.45 13.56
C GLY A 189 8.92 -2.72 13.22
N GLU A 190 8.28 -3.76 12.67
CA GLU A 190 8.91 -4.98 12.22
C GLU A 190 9.42 -4.84 10.78
N LEU A 191 10.57 -5.46 10.47
CA LEU A 191 11.16 -5.41 9.13
C LEU A 191 10.25 -6.15 8.15
N ASN A 192 9.63 -5.41 7.19
CA ASN A 192 8.72 -5.99 6.20
C ASN A 192 9.30 -6.03 4.78
N TYR A 193 10.35 -5.23 4.51
CA TYR A 193 11.01 -5.17 3.20
C TYR A 193 12.39 -4.50 3.31
N TRP A 194 13.16 -4.54 2.26
CA TRP A 194 14.33 -3.69 2.04
C TRP A 194 14.62 -3.54 0.55
N VAL A 195 15.29 -2.46 0.18
CA VAL A 195 15.78 -2.24 -1.17
C VAL A 195 17.30 -2.16 -1.14
N GLY A 196 17.94 -3.01 -1.94
CA GLY A 196 19.39 -3.06 -2.08
C GLY A 196 19.87 -2.43 -3.39
N ARG A 197 20.57 -1.30 -3.34
CA ARG A 197 21.11 -0.59 -4.49
C ARG A 197 22.59 -0.88 -4.67
N ASP A 198 23.01 -1.30 -5.87
CA ASP A 198 24.44 -1.48 -6.18
C ASP A 198 25.19 -0.14 -6.11
N TYR A 199 26.16 -0.03 -5.19
CA TYR A 199 26.97 1.19 -5.05
C TYR A 199 28.29 1.13 -5.84
N LEU A 200 28.62 -0.04 -6.41
CA LEU A 200 29.77 -0.15 -7.31
C LEU A 200 29.49 0.37 -8.70
N MET A 201 28.18 0.60 -9.02
CA MET A 201 27.71 1.04 -10.35
C MET A 201 28.22 0.14 -11.48
N ASN A 202 28.34 -1.17 -11.22
CA ASN A 202 28.84 -2.12 -12.21
C ASN A 202 27.74 -2.48 -13.21
N PRO A 203 27.89 -2.18 -14.52
CA PRO A 203 26.84 -2.44 -15.52
C PRO A 203 26.54 -3.93 -15.72
N LYS A 204 27.43 -4.83 -15.29
CA LYS A 204 27.23 -6.28 -15.33
C LYS A 204 26.41 -6.81 -14.15
N ARG A 205 26.09 -5.97 -13.17
CA ARG A 205 25.32 -6.33 -11.99
C ARG A 205 23.92 -5.73 -12.07
N MET A 206 22.96 -6.42 -11.47
CA MET A 206 21.61 -5.86 -11.33
C MET A 206 21.66 -4.58 -10.48
N LYS A 207 21.06 -3.51 -10.99
CA LYS A 207 20.96 -2.20 -10.34
C LYS A 207 20.34 -2.31 -8.93
N TYR A 208 19.34 -3.18 -8.79
CA TYR A 208 18.62 -3.43 -7.54
C TYR A 208 18.62 -4.92 -7.18
N ASP A 209 18.60 -5.19 -5.89
CA ASP A 209 18.33 -6.49 -5.30
C ASP A 209 17.40 -6.29 -4.10
N ASN A 210 16.37 -7.11 -3.98
CA ASN A 210 15.32 -6.99 -2.98
C ASN A 210 14.95 -8.37 -2.45
N PRO A 211 14.34 -8.48 -1.25
CA PRO A 211 13.85 -9.75 -0.74
C PRO A 211 12.77 -10.32 -1.69
N LYS A 212 12.75 -11.64 -1.81
CA LYS A 212 11.76 -12.37 -2.61
C LYS A 212 10.49 -12.58 -1.81
N VAL A 213 9.73 -11.52 -1.60
CA VAL A 213 8.44 -11.54 -0.91
C VAL A 213 7.37 -10.86 -1.73
N GLU A 214 6.13 -11.24 -1.50
CA GLU A 214 4.96 -10.60 -2.11
C GLU A 214 4.91 -9.13 -1.73
N LYS A 215 4.94 -8.25 -2.73
CA LYS A 215 4.92 -6.79 -2.49
C LYS A 215 3.51 -6.23 -2.29
N LYS A 216 2.47 -7.00 -2.59
CA LYS A 216 1.08 -6.51 -2.58
C LYS A 216 0.63 -6.00 -1.22
N ASP A 217 1.13 -6.62 -0.14
CA ASP A 217 0.76 -6.30 1.23
C ASP A 217 1.76 -5.35 1.93
N ILE A 218 2.77 -4.85 1.20
CA ILE A 218 3.82 -4.01 1.76
C ILE A 218 3.54 -2.54 1.45
N ILE A 219 3.45 -1.73 2.50
CA ILE A 219 3.62 -0.28 2.45
C ILE A 219 5.01 0.01 2.99
N PHE A 220 5.85 0.62 2.16
CA PHE A 220 7.25 0.88 2.51
C PHE A 220 7.34 1.93 3.61
N ASN A 221 7.97 1.59 4.74
CA ASN A 221 8.09 2.42 5.95
C ASN A 221 6.74 2.94 6.48
N GLU A 222 5.73 2.07 6.54
CA GLU A 222 4.40 2.39 7.05
C GLU A 222 4.46 3.00 8.47
N VAL A 223 5.40 2.54 9.31
CA VAL A 223 5.62 3.05 10.68
C VAL A 223 5.85 4.57 10.74
N SER A 224 6.35 5.18 9.68
CA SER A 224 6.65 6.62 9.62
C SER A 224 5.57 7.45 8.91
N LEU A 225 4.51 6.83 8.40
CA LEU A 225 3.45 7.52 7.67
C LEU A 225 2.49 8.24 8.61
N GLN A 226 2.15 9.46 8.24
CA GLN A 226 1.16 10.29 8.91
C GLN A 226 -0.07 10.42 7.99
N TRP A 227 -1.10 9.62 8.26
CA TRP A 227 -2.29 9.56 7.43
C TRP A 227 -3.20 10.81 7.52
N ASP A 228 -3.00 11.63 8.57
CA ASP A 228 -3.70 12.91 8.76
C ASP A 228 -3.03 14.10 8.03
N ALA A 229 -1.85 13.87 7.45
CA ALA A 229 -1.14 14.83 6.62
C ALA A 229 -1.16 14.40 5.15
N ASP A 230 -0.84 15.32 4.24
CA ASP A 230 -0.72 15.00 2.81
C ASP A 230 0.27 13.83 2.60
N VAL A 231 -0.20 12.78 1.92
CA VAL A 231 0.63 11.62 1.55
C VAL A 231 1.12 11.81 0.13
N THR A 232 2.41 11.59 -0.11
CA THR A 232 3.01 11.75 -1.44
C THR A 232 3.41 10.41 -2.03
N LEU A 233 2.88 10.09 -3.20
CA LEU A 233 3.28 8.91 -3.97
C LEU A 233 4.52 9.28 -4.81
N VAL A 234 5.58 8.47 -4.69
CA VAL A 234 6.84 8.63 -5.43
C VAL A 234 7.21 7.35 -6.17
N GLU A 235 8.10 7.39 -7.15
CA GLU A 235 8.41 6.20 -7.95
C GLU A 235 9.27 5.19 -7.19
N GLY A 236 10.35 5.65 -6.59
CA GLY A 236 11.37 4.80 -6.01
C GLY A 236 11.73 5.11 -4.57
N THR A 237 12.60 4.26 -4.01
CA THR A 237 13.05 4.41 -2.62
C THR A 237 14.00 5.59 -2.40
N PHE A 238 14.76 6.00 -3.43
CA PHE A 238 15.61 7.19 -3.32
C PHE A 238 14.79 8.48 -3.27
N ASP A 239 13.64 8.51 -3.94
CA ASP A 239 12.69 9.62 -3.83
C ASP A 239 12.03 9.61 -2.46
N HIS A 240 11.63 8.41 -1.99
CA HIS A 240 11.01 8.24 -0.67
C HIS A 240 11.89 8.75 0.49
N ILE A 241 13.20 8.50 0.46
CA ILE A 241 14.05 8.91 1.58
C ILE A 241 14.24 10.43 1.67
N VAL A 242 14.00 11.17 0.59
CA VAL A 242 14.13 12.63 0.53
C VAL A 242 12.80 13.39 0.51
N VAL A 243 11.71 12.71 0.14
CA VAL A 243 10.37 13.29 0.15
C VAL A 243 9.66 12.93 1.46
N PRO A 244 9.24 13.91 2.27
CA PRO A 244 8.55 13.65 3.53
C PRO A 244 7.19 13.01 3.30
N ASN A 245 6.73 12.20 4.25
CA ASN A 245 5.44 11.53 4.27
C ASN A 245 5.07 10.89 2.92
N SER A 246 5.97 10.11 2.35
CA SER A 246 5.81 9.53 1.02
C SER A 246 5.71 8.00 1.02
N ILE A 247 5.14 7.47 -0.04
CA ILE A 247 5.04 6.03 -0.31
C ILE A 247 5.65 5.77 -1.69
N PRO A 248 6.71 4.96 -1.80
CA PRO A 248 7.28 4.58 -3.08
C PRO A 248 6.45 3.48 -3.74
N LEU A 249 6.19 3.63 -5.04
CA LEU A 249 5.46 2.65 -5.83
C LEU A 249 6.29 1.38 -6.12
N LEU A 250 7.61 1.45 -6.03
CA LEU A 250 8.53 0.32 -6.21
C LEU A 250 8.38 -0.41 -7.55
N GLY A 251 8.10 0.34 -8.63
CA GLY A 251 7.88 -0.20 -9.97
C GLY A 251 6.55 -0.94 -10.14
N LYS A 252 5.55 -0.65 -9.31
CA LYS A 252 4.21 -1.26 -9.37
C LYS A 252 3.21 -0.28 -9.99
N ALA A 253 2.29 -0.81 -10.77
CA ALA A 253 1.06 -0.09 -11.05
C ALA A 253 0.20 -0.06 -9.80
N LEU A 254 -0.21 1.14 -9.36
CA LEU A 254 -1.14 1.27 -8.23
C LEU A 254 -2.52 0.76 -8.63
N ASN A 255 -2.96 -0.33 -8.04
CA ASN A 255 -4.27 -0.94 -8.29
C ASN A 255 -4.81 -1.68 -7.07
N GLU A 256 -6.01 -2.22 -7.21
CA GLU A 256 -6.79 -2.87 -6.17
C GLU A 256 -6.14 -4.13 -5.57
N ASN A 257 -5.09 -4.67 -6.20
CA ASN A 257 -4.36 -5.83 -5.67
C ASN A 257 -3.32 -5.45 -4.61
N PHE A 258 -3.13 -4.15 -4.35
CA PHE A 258 -2.14 -3.67 -3.40
C PHE A 258 -2.79 -3.07 -2.15
N LYS A 259 -2.28 -3.43 -0.97
CA LYS A 259 -2.68 -2.88 0.33
C LYS A 259 -2.68 -1.34 0.32
N VAL A 260 -1.63 -0.73 -0.24
CA VAL A 260 -1.50 0.73 -0.31
C VAL A 260 -2.69 1.39 -1.02
N TYR A 261 -3.26 0.77 -2.05
CA TYR A 261 -4.44 1.31 -2.73
C TYR A 261 -5.60 1.49 -1.75
N TRP A 262 -5.92 0.44 -0.99
CA TRP A 262 -7.03 0.45 -0.03
C TRP A 262 -6.76 1.31 1.20
N ASP A 263 -5.51 1.34 1.68
CA ASP A 263 -5.13 2.18 2.82
C ASP A 263 -5.21 3.67 2.49
N LEU A 264 -4.96 4.08 1.25
CA LEU A 264 -5.21 5.45 0.81
C LEU A 264 -6.69 5.84 0.95
N PHE A 265 -7.63 4.96 0.59
CA PHE A 265 -9.06 5.24 0.72
C PHE A 265 -9.56 5.23 2.17
N SER A 266 -9.00 4.36 3.00
CA SER A 266 -9.50 4.11 4.36
C SER A 266 -8.80 4.92 5.44
N LYS A 267 -7.53 5.28 5.23
CA LYS A 267 -6.70 5.92 6.26
C LYS A 267 -6.33 7.37 5.94
N ALA A 268 -6.20 7.75 4.66
CA ALA A 268 -5.74 9.08 4.31
C ALA A 268 -6.84 10.14 4.55
N ASN A 269 -6.57 11.08 5.46
CA ASN A 269 -7.48 12.15 5.82
C ASN A 269 -7.17 13.50 5.13
N ALA A 270 -6.00 13.62 4.50
CA ALA A 270 -5.55 14.80 3.75
C ALA A 270 -5.43 14.51 2.24
N ASN A 271 -4.75 15.36 1.46
CA ASN A 271 -4.61 15.13 0.02
C ASN A 271 -3.61 14.01 -0.28
N ILE A 272 -3.73 13.45 -1.48
CA ILE A 272 -2.75 12.55 -2.05
C ILE A 272 -2.03 13.30 -3.16
N ASN A 273 -0.74 13.51 -2.98
CA ASN A 273 0.13 14.12 -3.96
C ASN A 273 0.79 13.03 -4.82
N ILE A 274 0.85 13.22 -6.12
CA ILE A 274 1.57 12.36 -7.06
C ILE A 274 2.80 13.12 -7.51
N PHE A 275 4.00 12.66 -7.10
CA PHE A 275 5.28 13.30 -7.35
C PHE A 275 6.24 12.27 -7.96
N LEU A 276 6.05 12.00 -9.26
CA LEU A 276 6.80 11.03 -10.04
C LEU A 276 7.79 11.74 -10.97
N ASP A 277 8.64 10.95 -11.63
CA ASP A 277 9.61 11.43 -12.62
C ASP A 277 8.93 12.25 -13.74
N ALA A 278 9.64 13.17 -14.31
CA ALA A 278 9.08 14.12 -15.30
C ALA A 278 8.46 13.43 -16.52
N ASP A 279 9.00 12.27 -16.95
CA ASP A 279 8.51 11.47 -18.07
C ASP A 279 7.32 10.57 -17.72
N ALA A 280 6.97 10.46 -16.43
CA ALA A 280 5.92 9.56 -15.92
C ALA A 280 4.49 10.14 -15.98
N PHE A 281 4.22 11.20 -16.77
CA PHE A 281 2.90 11.85 -16.78
C PHE A 281 1.73 10.92 -17.14
N ASN A 282 1.95 9.92 -17.99
CA ASN A 282 0.91 8.91 -18.28
C ASN A 282 0.58 8.08 -17.05
N THR A 283 1.59 7.69 -16.26
CA THR A 283 1.40 7.00 -14.98
C THR A 283 0.64 7.89 -13.98
N VAL A 284 0.94 9.20 -13.95
CA VAL A 284 0.19 10.17 -13.13
C VAL A 284 -1.29 10.17 -13.51
N LYS A 285 -1.61 10.20 -14.81
CA LYS A 285 -3.01 10.14 -15.29
C LYS A 285 -3.72 8.85 -14.87
N GLU A 286 -3.05 7.71 -14.98
CA GLU A 286 -3.61 6.42 -14.57
C GLU A 286 -3.87 6.36 -13.08
N ILE A 287 -2.93 6.79 -12.24
CA ILE A 287 -3.09 6.85 -10.80
C ILE A 287 -4.25 7.78 -10.44
N TYR A 288 -4.31 8.96 -11.05
CA TYR A 288 -5.40 9.90 -10.84
C TYR A 288 -6.77 9.27 -11.14
N LYS A 289 -6.92 8.64 -12.33
CA LYS A 289 -8.16 7.97 -12.74
C LYS A 289 -8.58 6.89 -11.73
N ARG A 290 -7.61 6.15 -11.19
CA ARG A 290 -7.84 5.07 -10.21
C ARG A 290 -8.17 5.56 -8.81
N LEU A 291 -7.64 6.72 -8.40
CA LEU A 291 -7.81 7.23 -7.04
C LEU A 291 -8.89 8.30 -6.90
N ASN A 292 -9.21 9.05 -7.98
CA ASN A 292 -10.11 10.21 -7.87
C ASN A 292 -11.60 9.83 -7.80
N HIS A 293 -11.95 8.97 -6.86
CA HIS A 293 -13.33 8.58 -6.53
C HIS A 293 -13.48 8.31 -5.03
N GLY A 294 -14.69 7.97 -4.59
CA GLY A 294 -14.97 7.63 -3.18
C GLY A 294 -14.47 8.72 -2.21
N SER A 295 -13.84 8.30 -1.11
CA SER A 295 -13.30 9.21 -0.09
C SER A 295 -12.17 10.11 -0.59
N LEU A 296 -11.53 9.77 -1.71
CA LEU A 296 -10.42 10.53 -2.30
C LEU A 296 -10.87 11.50 -3.41
N TYR A 297 -12.15 11.54 -3.76
CA TYR A 297 -12.65 12.42 -4.82
C TYR A 297 -12.28 13.88 -4.58
N GLY A 298 -11.63 14.51 -5.57
CA GLY A 298 -11.18 15.90 -5.51
C GLY A 298 -9.99 16.16 -4.59
N ARG A 299 -9.38 15.11 -3.98
CA ARG A 299 -8.24 15.21 -3.07
C ARG A 299 -6.91 14.79 -3.71
N ILE A 300 -6.93 14.35 -4.96
CA ILE A 300 -5.73 13.98 -5.69
C ILE A 300 -5.09 15.22 -6.30
N ARG A 301 -3.78 15.36 -6.08
CA ARG A 301 -2.95 16.46 -6.57
C ARG A 301 -1.78 15.90 -7.37
N TYR A 302 -1.25 16.70 -8.25
CA TYR A 302 -0.06 16.42 -9.03
C TYR A 302 1.00 17.47 -8.74
N ILE A 303 2.22 17.05 -8.56
CA ILE A 303 3.39 17.92 -8.38
C ILE A 303 4.19 17.87 -9.68
N PRO A 304 4.16 18.95 -10.50
CA PRO A 304 4.88 18.97 -11.75
C PRO A 304 6.39 19.01 -11.55
N ILE A 305 7.10 18.27 -12.37
CA ILE A 305 8.55 18.33 -12.54
C ILE A 305 8.84 18.75 -13.96
N GLU A 306 9.79 19.66 -14.13
CA GLU A 306 10.23 20.13 -15.46
C GLU A 306 11.52 19.41 -15.88
N GLY A 307 11.71 19.23 -17.20
CA GLY A 307 12.90 18.58 -17.75
C GLY A 307 12.94 17.08 -17.54
N ASP A 308 14.13 16.53 -17.26
CA ASP A 308 14.40 15.10 -17.02
C ASP A 308 14.72 14.82 -15.55
N GLU A 309 14.15 15.60 -14.63
CA GLU A 309 14.40 15.48 -13.19
C GLU A 309 13.47 14.46 -12.52
N ASP A 310 13.88 13.97 -11.37
CA ASP A 310 13.12 13.18 -10.42
C ASP A 310 13.22 13.81 -9.02
N PRO A 311 12.40 13.44 -8.04
CA PRO A 311 12.48 14.03 -6.70
C PRO A 311 13.86 13.89 -6.04
N SER A 312 14.57 12.78 -6.29
CA SER A 312 15.93 12.56 -5.78
C SER A 312 16.96 13.51 -6.40
N SER A 313 16.87 13.80 -7.71
CA SER A 313 17.73 14.75 -8.39
C SER A 313 17.46 16.20 -7.99
N ILE A 314 16.19 16.56 -7.79
CA ILE A 314 15.80 17.86 -7.21
C ILE A 314 16.42 18.03 -5.83
N TYR A 315 16.35 17.01 -4.97
CA TYR A 315 16.98 17.04 -3.67
C TYR A 315 18.51 17.16 -3.77
N GLN A 316 19.15 16.41 -4.66
CA GLN A 316 20.59 16.47 -4.88
C GLN A 316 21.04 17.90 -5.27
N LYS A 317 20.24 18.60 -6.08
CA LYS A 317 20.58 19.91 -6.64
C LYS A 317 20.23 21.07 -5.70
N TYR A 318 19.08 20.98 -5.02
CA TYR A 318 18.50 22.09 -4.25
C TYR A 318 18.28 21.76 -2.77
N GLY A 319 18.64 20.56 -2.31
CA GLY A 319 18.43 20.15 -0.93
C GLY A 319 16.96 20.01 -0.53
N LYS A 320 16.71 20.07 0.75
CA LYS A 320 15.38 19.99 1.37
C LYS A 320 14.44 21.10 0.90
N GLU A 321 14.98 22.30 0.69
CA GLU A 321 14.22 23.47 0.23
C GLU A 321 13.65 23.25 -1.17
N GLY A 322 14.37 22.55 -2.05
CA GLY A 322 13.88 22.17 -3.38
C GLY A 322 12.64 21.29 -3.30
N ILE A 323 12.66 20.27 -2.45
CA ILE A 323 11.50 19.40 -2.23
C ILE A 323 10.32 20.17 -1.64
N ILE A 324 10.56 20.98 -0.59
CA ILE A 324 9.51 21.79 0.04
C ILE A 324 8.88 22.75 -0.96
N SER A 325 9.69 23.40 -1.81
CA SER A 325 9.20 24.32 -2.84
C SER A 325 8.27 23.62 -3.84
N HIS A 326 8.58 22.38 -4.26
CA HIS A 326 7.70 21.62 -5.14
C HIS A 326 6.42 21.17 -4.42
N LEU A 327 6.54 20.62 -3.19
CA LEU A 327 5.40 20.19 -2.39
C LEU A 327 4.44 21.33 -2.03
N SER A 328 4.91 22.57 -2.01
CA SER A 328 4.07 23.74 -1.73
C SER A 328 3.23 24.21 -2.93
N ARG A 329 3.43 23.64 -4.13
CA ARG A 329 2.76 24.04 -5.38
C ARG A 329 2.03 22.87 -6.06
N PRO A 330 1.23 22.08 -5.33
CA PRO A 330 0.51 20.97 -5.93
C PRO A 330 -0.59 21.51 -6.86
N MET A 331 -0.76 20.86 -7.99
CA MET A 331 -1.77 21.22 -9.00
C MET A 331 -2.91 20.22 -9.01
N LYS A 332 -4.13 20.70 -9.26
CA LYS A 332 -5.24 19.82 -9.63
C LYS A 332 -5.06 19.36 -11.08
N ILE A 333 -5.23 18.06 -11.31
CA ILE A 333 -5.27 17.54 -12.67
C ILE A 333 -6.61 17.99 -13.29
N LYS A 334 -6.55 18.76 -14.35
CA LYS A 334 -7.73 19.18 -15.09
C LYS A 334 -8.19 18.04 -16.00
N GLU A 335 -9.50 17.87 -16.17
CA GLU A 335 -10.09 16.84 -17.03
C GLU A 335 -9.53 16.89 -18.49
N VAL A 336 -9.18 18.07 -18.96
CA VAL A 336 -8.58 18.29 -20.29
C VAL A 336 -7.26 17.51 -20.51
N TYR A 337 -6.56 17.15 -19.44
CA TYR A 337 -5.33 16.35 -19.50
C TYR A 337 -5.58 14.83 -19.39
N LEU A 338 -6.84 14.41 -19.25
CA LEU A 338 -7.22 13.01 -19.07
C LEU A 338 -7.68 12.34 -20.38
N VAL A 339 -7.74 13.13 -21.45
CA VAL A 339 -8.09 12.66 -22.80
C VAL A 339 -6.89 12.09 -23.54
#